data_c4cf723daadf8250c97630c07a69ab5a
#
_entry.id   c4cf723daadf8250c97630c07a69ab5a
#
_cell.length_a   1.000
_cell.length_b   1.000
_cell.length_c   1.000
_cell.angle_alpha   90.00
_cell.angle_beta   90.00
_cell.angle_gamma   90.00
#
_symmetry.space_group_name_H-M   'P 1'
#
loop_
_entity.id
_entity.type
_entity.pdbx_description
1 polymer ?
#
loop_
_entity_poly.entity_id
_entity_poly.type
_entity_poly.pdbx_seq_one_letter_code
_entity_poly.pdbx_strand_id
1 'polypeptide(L)'
;MSKSEDNITKQVKEMYLKYPYPSPSREISETNELVNLLKIFEIENKEKIEKLKILDAGSGSGHRIINVAKYLKNCSFTGIDISENSLLIANELKNKEKIENIQFLQKNILDNNTEIGKFDLILCMGVLHHLSDPNKGLQILSKMLNKNGMIFLYLYGKLGGHKRMLNKELISIILGKDKTDYETGIKIVRDIGLNKFDYGWNLKCESIEEENSLIVDSLLHANETLYDSITVNDLFKKSGLFGYAIFGISVGTNGLLFDVGSKNNEKLPIPQTNISKKLNSKSVLEKYEGKSIREKYRILELLYEPNGYTIIGFTKEGYEKLSNERIKRNFIKID
;
A
#
# COMPACT_ATOMS: atom_id res chain seq x y z
N MET A 1 20.31 -12.23 6.78
CA MET A 1 20.16 -11.65 5.42
C MET A 1 21.29 -12.14 4.54
N SER A 2 21.04 -12.36 3.24
CA SER A 2 22.13 -12.60 2.27
C SER A 2 22.86 -11.29 1.96
N LYS A 3 24.11 -11.35 1.45
CA LYS A 3 24.84 -10.13 1.05
C LYS A 3 24.10 -9.31 0.00
N SER A 4 23.27 -9.93 -0.85
CA SER A 4 22.45 -9.25 -1.87
C SER A 4 21.26 -8.52 -1.25
N GLU A 5 20.60 -9.08 -0.22
CA GLU A 5 19.48 -8.45 0.48
C GLU A 5 19.93 -7.21 1.27
N ASP A 6 21.11 -7.28 1.92
CA ASP A 6 21.70 -6.13 2.61
C ASP A 6 22.02 -4.99 1.62
N ASN A 7 22.48 -5.32 0.40
CA ASN A 7 22.77 -4.32 -0.62
C ASN A 7 21.49 -3.63 -1.13
N ILE A 8 20.41 -4.37 -1.39
CA ILE A 8 19.12 -3.79 -1.80
C ILE A 8 18.58 -2.84 -0.71
N THR A 9 18.56 -3.29 0.54
CA THR A 9 18.11 -2.48 1.67
C THR A 9 18.92 -1.19 1.80
N LYS A 10 20.24 -1.26 1.59
CA LYS A 10 21.13 -0.10 1.60
C LYS A 10 20.80 0.87 0.46
N GLN A 11 20.63 0.37 -0.76
CA GLN A 11 20.28 1.20 -1.92
C GLN A 11 18.92 1.91 -1.73
N VAL A 12 17.91 1.22 -1.22
CA VAL A 12 16.59 1.82 -0.90
C VAL A 12 16.74 2.93 0.15
N LYS A 13 17.53 2.68 1.21
CA LYS A 13 17.80 3.69 2.24
C LYS A 13 18.50 4.93 1.65
N GLU A 14 19.56 4.74 0.87
CA GLU A 14 20.31 5.83 0.23
C GLU A 14 19.44 6.64 -0.74
N MET A 15 18.56 5.96 -1.47
CA MET A 15 17.58 6.60 -2.36
C MET A 15 16.65 7.55 -1.58
N TYR A 16 16.01 7.09 -0.52
CA TYR A 16 15.09 7.91 0.28
C TYR A 16 15.79 8.96 1.16
N LEU A 17 17.09 8.80 1.44
CA LEU A 17 17.86 9.89 2.06
C LEU A 17 18.00 11.09 1.11
N LYS A 18 18.12 10.86 -0.20
CA LYS A 18 18.27 11.91 -1.21
C LYS A 18 16.93 12.40 -1.78
N TYR A 19 15.96 11.49 -1.93
CA TYR A 19 14.64 11.74 -2.52
C TYR A 19 13.54 11.23 -1.60
N PRO A 20 13.25 11.96 -0.49
CA PRO A 20 12.21 11.54 0.46
C PRO A 20 10.83 11.54 -0.21
N TYR A 21 10.00 10.56 0.16
CA TYR A 21 8.65 10.43 -0.39
C TYR A 21 7.61 10.23 0.74
N PRO A 22 6.45 10.91 0.70
CA PRO A 22 6.16 12.07 -0.16
C PRO A 22 7.17 13.21 0.02
N SER A 23 7.30 14.09 -1.00
CA SER A 23 8.17 15.26 -0.91
C SER A 23 7.77 16.15 0.26
N PRO A 24 8.75 16.82 0.95
CA PRO A 24 8.46 17.76 2.03
C PRO A 24 7.56 18.93 1.64
N SER A 25 7.56 19.31 0.36
CA SER A 25 6.73 20.38 -0.19
C SER A 25 5.25 20.03 -0.30
N ARG A 26 4.90 18.73 -0.28
CA ARG A 26 3.52 18.27 -0.42
C ARG A 26 2.67 18.63 0.79
N GLU A 27 1.44 19.09 0.55
CA GLU A 27 0.51 19.36 1.64
C GLU A 27 -0.13 18.09 2.22
N ILE A 28 -0.34 18.08 3.55
CA ILE A 28 -1.02 16.97 4.24
C ILE A 28 -2.44 16.78 3.72
N SER A 29 -3.13 17.86 3.40
CA SER A 29 -4.51 17.87 2.87
C SER A 29 -4.69 16.99 1.62
N GLU A 30 -3.61 16.74 0.87
CA GLU A 30 -3.62 15.91 -0.33
C GLU A 30 -3.47 14.40 -0.05
N THR A 31 -3.27 14.00 1.21
CA THR A 31 -3.03 12.60 1.60
C THR A 31 -4.20 11.96 2.34
N ASN A 32 -5.42 12.16 1.82
CA ASN A 32 -6.66 11.73 2.48
C ASN A 32 -7.11 10.30 2.13
N GLU A 33 -6.45 9.61 1.21
CA GLU A 33 -6.93 8.32 0.69
C GLU A 33 -7.08 7.29 1.80
N LEU A 34 -6.09 7.18 2.68
CA LEU A 34 -6.12 6.22 3.80
C LEU A 34 -7.19 6.58 4.82
N VAL A 35 -7.37 7.87 5.14
CA VAL A 35 -8.46 8.34 6.02
C VAL A 35 -9.83 7.94 5.43
N ASN A 36 -10.03 8.11 4.13
CA ASN A 36 -11.28 7.74 3.46
C ASN A 36 -11.51 6.22 3.48
N LEU A 37 -10.47 5.41 3.27
CA LEU A 37 -10.56 3.96 3.36
C LEU A 37 -10.91 3.50 4.79
N LEU A 38 -10.31 4.11 5.82
CA LEU A 38 -10.63 3.79 7.22
C LEU A 38 -12.05 4.21 7.58
N LYS A 39 -12.53 5.37 7.11
CA LYS A 39 -13.95 5.78 7.27
C LYS A 39 -14.91 4.77 6.64
N ILE A 40 -14.62 4.27 5.45
CA ILE A 40 -15.44 3.26 4.79
C ILE A 40 -15.41 1.96 5.60
N PHE A 41 -14.24 1.56 6.08
CA PHE A 41 -14.13 0.40 6.95
C PHE A 41 -15.00 0.53 8.21
N GLU A 42 -14.98 1.68 8.90
CA GLU A 42 -15.84 1.96 10.06
C GLU A 42 -17.33 1.88 9.71
N ILE A 43 -17.75 2.48 8.58
CA ILE A 43 -19.15 2.47 8.13
C ILE A 43 -19.62 1.02 7.89
N GLU A 44 -18.85 0.24 7.14
CA GLU A 44 -19.19 -1.13 6.79
C GLU A 44 -19.10 -2.08 8.00
N ASN A 45 -18.16 -1.84 8.90
CA ASN A 45 -18.00 -2.64 10.13
C ASN A 45 -18.96 -2.23 11.25
N LYS A 46 -19.67 -1.10 11.09
CA LYS A 46 -20.60 -0.53 12.08
C LYS A 46 -19.94 -0.27 13.44
N GLU A 47 -18.65 -0.05 13.45
CA GLU A 47 -17.84 0.17 14.64
C GLU A 47 -16.76 1.20 14.34
N LYS A 48 -16.51 2.11 15.28
CA LYS A 48 -15.45 3.10 15.18
C LYS A 48 -14.10 2.52 15.54
N ILE A 49 -13.06 3.03 14.88
CA ILE A 49 -11.67 2.77 15.23
C ILE A 49 -11.30 3.70 16.39
N GLU A 50 -11.30 3.17 17.62
CA GLU A 50 -11.02 3.95 18.82
C GLU A 50 -10.08 3.20 19.78
N LYS A 51 -9.22 3.96 20.48
CA LYS A 51 -8.33 3.44 21.54
C LYS A 51 -7.37 2.34 21.07
N LEU A 52 -7.06 2.31 19.79
CA LEU A 52 -6.14 1.34 19.22
C LEU A 52 -4.70 1.84 19.28
N LYS A 53 -3.77 0.88 19.40
CA LYS A 53 -2.35 1.07 19.12
C LYS A 53 -2.10 0.78 17.63
N ILE A 54 -1.64 1.78 16.89
CA ILE A 54 -1.49 1.72 15.44
C ILE A 54 -0.01 1.88 15.07
N LEU A 55 0.50 0.94 14.26
CA LEU A 55 1.82 1.03 13.65
C LEU A 55 1.68 1.47 12.19
N ASP A 56 2.47 2.43 11.75
CA ASP A 56 2.71 2.73 10.33
C ASP A 56 4.11 2.25 9.96
N ALA A 57 4.19 1.14 9.24
CA ALA A 57 5.43 0.51 8.84
C ALA A 57 5.88 1.02 7.47
N GLY A 58 6.91 1.85 7.46
CA GLY A 58 7.35 2.65 6.33
C GLY A 58 6.56 3.96 6.25
N SER A 59 6.64 4.75 7.33
CA SER A 59 5.86 5.99 7.45
C SER A 59 6.34 7.12 6.53
N GLY A 60 7.54 7.00 5.94
CA GLY A 60 8.15 8.03 5.12
C GLY A 60 8.20 9.37 5.84
N SER A 61 7.92 10.46 5.13
CA SER A 61 7.84 11.82 5.66
C SER A 61 6.58 12.12 6.50
N GLY A 62 5.79 11.09 6.85
CA GLY A 62 4.72 11.17 7.83
C GLY A 62 3.39 11.78 7.35
N HIS A 63 3.29 12.32 6.15
CA HIS A 63 2.11 13.03 5.65
C HIS A 63 0.82 12.24 5.80
N ARG A 64 0.83 10.97 5.39
CA ARG A 64 -0.35 10.08 5.44
C ARG A 64 -0.76 9.76 6.87
N ILE A 65 0.20 9.35 7.71
CA ILE A 65 -0.12 8.91 9.08
C ILE A 65 -0.50 10.07 9.99
N ILE A 66 0.07 11.27 9.80
CA ILE A 66 -0.34 12.48 10.52
C ILE A 66 -1.80 12.82 10.22
N ASN A 67 -2.24 12.69 8.96
CA ASN A 67 -3.64 12.86 8.60
C ASN A 67 -4.56 11.84 9.28
N VAL A 68 -4.13 10.57 9.34
CA VAL A 68 -4.86 9.53 10.08
C VAL A 68 -4.91 9.85 11.57
N ALA A 69 -3.80 10.32 12.18
CA ALA A 69 -3.74 10.68 13.60
C ALA A 69 -4.65 11.88 13.94
N LYS A 70 -4.81 12.83 13.02
CA LYS A 70 -5.80 13.92 13.14
C LYS A 70 -7.23 13.41 13.15
N TYR A 71 -7.52 12.37 12.36
CA TYR A 71 -8.84 11.75 12.29
C TYR A 71 -9.13 10.87 13.50
N LEU A 72 -8.20 9.98 13.87
CA LEU A 72 -8.33 9.01 14.95
C LEU A 72 -7.68 9.51 16.26
N LYS A 73 -8.17 10.62 16.80
CA LYS A 73 -7.56 11.33 17.95
C LYS A 73 -7.41 10.48 19.22
N ASN A 74 -8.28 9.48 19.39
CA ASN A 74 -8.29 8.59 20.57
C ASN A 74 -7.38 7.35 20.40
N CYS A 75 -6.64 7.24 19.30
CA CYS A 75 -5.66 6.19 19.04
C CYS A 75 -4.25 6.69 19.32
N SER A 76 -3.32 5.76 19.57
CA SER A 76 -1.89 6.04 19.68
C SER A 76 -1.14 5.48 18.48
N PHE A 77 -0.17 6.23 17.96
CA PHE A 77 0.52 5.89 16.72
C PHE A 77 2.02 5.75 16.94
N THR A 78 2.61 4.78 16.24
CA THR A 78 4.05 4.66 16.06
C THR A 78 4.33 4.58 14.57
N GLY A 79 5.08 5.53 14.02
CA GLY A 79 5.62 5.47 12.65
C GLY A 79 7.04 4.91 12.67
N ILE A 80 7.35 3.93 11.82
CA ILE A 80 8.72 3.47 11.62
C ILE A 80 9.15 3.66 10.18
N ASP A 81 10.39 4.09 9.98
CA ASP A 81 11.02 4.18 8.66
C ASP A 81 12.53 3.94 8.74
N ILE A 82 13.12 3.50 7.64
CA ILE A 82 14.57 3.29 7.54
C ILE A 82 15.34 4.57 7.28
N SER A 83 14.67 5.58 6.68
CA SER A 83 15.25 6.88 6.31
C SER A 83 15.18 7.87 7.46
N GLU A 84 16.33 8.22 8.03
CA GLU A 84 16.43 9.25 9.06
C GLU A 84 15.91 10.60 8.56
N ASN A 85 16.24 10.99 7.33
CA ASN A 85 15.79 12.24 6.73
C ASN A 85 14.27 12.31 6.62
N SER A 86 13.63 11.22 6.20
CA SER A 86 12.15 11.15 6.16
C SER A 86 11.54 11.33 7.55
N LEU A 87 12.16 10.77 8.59
CA LEU A 87 11.68 10.90 9.96
C LEU A 87 11.91 12.30 10.57
N LEU A 88 12.97 13.00 10.16
CA LEU A 88 13.16 14.41 10.52
C LEU A 88 11.99 15.25 9.98
N ILE A 89 11.68 15.10 8.69
CA ILE A 89 10.54 15.77 8.04
C ILE A 89 9.22 15.42 8.76
N ALA A 90 9.01 14.13 9.07
CA ALA A 90 7.81 13.67 9.76
C ALA A 90 7.66 14.32 11.16
N ASN A 91 8.76 14.48 11.92
CA ASN A 91 8.74 15.14 13.22
C ASN A 91 8.48 16.66 13.09
N GLU A 92 9.08 17.34 12.11
CA GLU A 92 8.80 18.75 11.84
C GLU A 92 7.32 18.95 11.48
N LEU A 93 6.79 18.10 10.60
CA LEU A 93 5.40 18.13 10.19
C LEU A 93 4.44 17.84 11.35
N LYS A 94 4.73 16.84 12.19
CA LYS A 94 4.01 16.55 13.43
C LYS A 94 3.93 17.77 14.34
N ASN A 95 5.07 18.47 14.54
CA ASN A 95 5.15 19.66 15.40
C ASN A 95 4.35 20.82 14.80
N LYS A 96 4.49 21.09 13.49
CA LYS A 96 3.72 22.10 12.76
C LYS A 96 2.21 21.88 12.91
N GLU A 97 1.78 20.64 12.81
CA GLU A 97 0.36 20.22 12.90
C GLU A 97 -0.13 20.03 14.34
N LYS A 98 0.76 20.17 15.35
CA LYS A 98 0.47 20.02 16.79
C LYS A 98 -0.15 18.66 17.11
N ILE A 99 0.40 17.57 16.55
CA ILE A 99 -0.05 16.19 16.77
C ILE A 99 0.75 15.57 17.92
N GLU A 100 0.08 15.15 18.98
CA GLU A 100 0.73 14.62 20.19
C GLU A 100 0.67 13.09 20.28
N ASN A 101 -0.31 12.45 19.62
CA ASN A 101 -0.59 11.02 19.73
C ASN A 101 0.25 10.15 18.77
N ILE A 102 1.33 10.65 18.19
CA ILE A 102 2.23 9.91 17.30
C ILE A 102 3.70 10.09 17.72
N GLN A 103 4.46 9.01 17.64
CA GLN A 103 5.93 8.99 17.71
C GLN A 103 6.52 8.38 16.44
N PHE A 104 7.75 8.81 16.08
CA PHE A 104 8.49 8.27 14.95
C PHE A 104 9.81 7.65 15.42
N LEU A 105 10.13 6.45 14.89
CA LEU A 105 11.32 5.67 15.26
C LEU A 105 12.06 5.21 14.00
N GLN A 106 13.38 5.36 13.99
CA GLN A 106 14.19 4.81 12.90
C GLN A 106 14.34 3.31 13.08
N LYS A 107 13.70 2.53 12.21
CA LYS A 107 13.71 1.06 12.23
C LYS A 107 13.63 0.50 10.82
N ASN A 108 14.31 -0.62 10.60
CA ASN A 108 14.10 -1.43 9.40
C ASN A 108 13.02 -2.49 9.67
N ILE A 109 12.01 -2.59 8.80
CA ILE A 109 10.93 -3.60 8.92
C ILE A 109 11.49 -5.03 8.97
N LEU A 110 12.61 -5.29 8.28
CA LEU A 110 13.22 -6.62 8.21
C LEU A 110 14.01 -7.03 9.48
N ASP A 111 14.16 -6.13 10.43
CA ASP A 111 14.80 -6.41 11.71
C ASP A 111 13.77 -6.97 12.73
N ASN A 112 14.27 -7.50 13.84
CA ASN A 112 13.40 -7.89 14.93
C ASN A 112 12.99 -6.63 15.71
N ASN A 113 11.74 -6.19 15.50
CA ASN A 113 11.18 -4.96 16.10
C ASN A 113 10.22 -5.25 17.27
N THR A 114 10.34 -6.41 17.92
CA THR A 114 9.42 -6.82 19.00
C THR A 114 9.48 -5.90 20.22
N GLU A 115 10.58 -5.18 20.41
CA GLU A 115 10.76 -4.22 21.51
C GLU A 115 9.86 -3.00 21.45
N ILE A 116 9.36 -2.63 20.26
CA ILE A 116 8.41 -1.51 20.12
C ILE A 116 6.96 -1.90 20.45
N GLY A 117 6.72 -3.19 20.72
CA GLY A 117 5.45 -3.71 21.25
C GLY A 117 4.54 -4.35 20.22
N LYS A 118 3.27 -4.48 20.62
CA LYS A 118 2.19 -5.07 19.83
C LYS A 118 1.17 -4.01 19.44
N PHE A 119 0.51 -4.21 18.29
CA PHE A 119 -0.41 -3.26 17.68
C PHE A 119 -1.73 -3.92 17.32
N ASP A 120 -2.80 -3.14 17.41
CA ASP A 120 -4.15 -3.57 17.04
C ASP A 120 -4.39 -3.42 15.54
N LEU A 121 -3.77 -2.38 14.95
CA LEU A 121 -3.79 -2.10 13.53
C LEU A 121 -2.36 -1.81 13.05
N ILE A 122 -1.94 -2.48 11.98
CA ILE A 122 -0.70 -2.14 11.27
C ILE A 122 -1.06 -1.61 9.89
N LEU A 123 -0.48 -0.49 9.53
CA LEU A 123 -0.54 0.10 8.20
C LEU A 123 0.81 -0.13 7.51
N CYS A 124 0.81 -0.65 6.29
CA CYS A 124 2.01 -0.80 5.46
C CYS A 124 1.65 -0.45 4.01
N MET A 125 1.61 0.85 3.75
CA MET A 125 0.98 1.41 2.56
C MET A 125 2.03 1.84 1.53
N GLY A 126 2.25 1.02 0.51
CA GLY A 126 3.21 1.34 -0.54
C GLY A 126 4.66 1.01 -0.16
N VAL A 127 4.90 0.04 0.72
CA VAL A 127 6.23 -0.23 1.28
C VAL A 127 6.68 -1.68 1.08
N LEU A 128 5.81 -2.64 1.38
CA LEU A 128 6.19 -4.06 1.44
C LEU A 128 6.81 -4.56 0.13
N HIS A 129 6.32 -4.09 -1.00
CA HIS A 129 6.80 -4.45 -2.34
C HIS A 129 8.17 -3.86 -2.70
N HIS A 130 8.70 -2.97 -1.87
CA HIS A 130 10.04 -2.40 -1.99
C HIS A 130 11.08 -3.07 -1.09
N LEU A 131 10.66 -3.94 -0.17
CA LEU A 131 11.59 -4.68 0.68
C LEU A 131 12.41 -5.70 -0.11
N SER A 132 13.62 -5.97 0.34
CA SER A 132 14.46 -7.04 -0.23
C SER A 132 13.85 -8.44 -0.02
N ASP A 133 13.06 -8.61 1.05
CA ASP A 133 12.26 -9.81 1.33
C ASP A 133 10.87 -9.44 1.84
N PRO A 134 9.87 -9.28 0.95
CA PRO A 134 8.49 -8.97 1.34
C PRO A 134 7.83 -10.04 2.21
N ASN A 135 8.18 -11.33 2.01
CA ASN A 135 7.62 -12.43 2.81
C ASN A 135 8.07 -12.30 4.27
N LYS A 136 9.37 -12.10 4.50
CA LYS A 136 9.93 -11.87 5.83
C LYS A 136 9.35 -10.61 6.46
N GLY A 137 9.22 -9.52 5.68
CA GLY A 137 8.61 -8.28 6.14
C GLY A 137 7.19 -8.50 6.66
N LEU A 138 6.32 -9.18 5.89
CA LEU A 138 4.96 -9.47 6.33
C LEU A 138 4.92 -10.42 7.54
N GLN A 139 5.81 -11.42 7.62
CA GLN A 139 5.93 -12.30 8.79
C GLN A 139 6.29 -11.54 10.07
N ILE A 140 7.21 -10.58 9.99
CA ILE A 140 7.60 -9.76 11.14
C ILE A 140 6.43 -8.89 11.57
N LEU A 141 5.79 -8.18 10.63
CA LEU A 141 4.63 -7.33 10.92
C LEU A 141 3.46 -8.13 11.50
N SER A 142 3.18 -9.33 10.98
CA SER A 142 2.11 -10.18 11.52
C SER A 142 2.37 -10.61 12.96
N LYS A 143 3.64 -10.89 13.32
CA LYS A 143 4.04 -11.19 14.70
C LYS A 143 3.92 -10.00 15.65
N MET A 144 3.87 -8.77 15.13
CA MET A 144 3.67 -7.55 15.92
C MET A 144 2.19 -7.23 16.13
N LEU A 145 1.26 -7.98 15.56
CA LEU A 145 -0.17 -7.81 15.83
C LEU A 145 -0.57 -8.33 17.22
N ASN A 146 -1.51 -7.62 17.84
CA ASN A 146 -2.28 -8.11 18.97
C ASN A 146 -3.20 -9.26 18.54
N LYS A 147 -3.76 -9.99 19.54
CA LYS A 147 -4.62 -11.14 19.32
C LYS A 147 -5.81 -10.85 18.37
N ASN A 148 -6.40 -9.65 18.46
CA ASN A 148 -7.53 -9.21 17.61
C ASN A 148 -7.06 -8.29 16.46
N GLY A 149 -5.79 -8.36 16.07
CA GLY A 149 -5.18 -7.40 15.18
C GLY A 149 -5.51 -7.61 13.70
N MET A 150 -5.33 -6.54 12.95
CA MET A 150 -5.43 -6.52 11.48
C MET A 150 -4.31 -5.68 10.87
N ILE A 151 -4.02 -5.96 9.61
CA ILE A 151 -3.02 -5.22 8.83
C ILE A 151 -3.63 -4.71 7.52
N PHE A 152 -3.44 -3.43 7.22
CA PHE A 152 -3.75 -2.83 5.94
C PHE A 152 -2.47 -2.73 5.11
N LEU A 153 -2.51 -3.28 3.90
CA LEU A 153 -1.42 -3.25 2.94
C LEU A 153 -1.86 -2.54 1.68
N TYR A 154 -0.96 -1.74 1.08
CA TYR A 154 -1.09 -1.33 -0.31
C TYR A 154 0.07 -1.90 -1.11
N LEU A 155 -0.24 -2.69 -2.15
CA LEU A 155 0.72 -3.36 -3.02
C LEU A 155 0.52 -2.93 -4.46
N TYR A 156 1.60 -2.77 -5.22
CA TYR A 156 1.53 -2.45 -6.64
C TYR A 156 1.07 -3.65 -7.46
N GLY A 157 0.15 -3.38 -8.38
CA GLY A 157 -0.49 -4.38 -9.24
C GLY A 157 0.31 -4.66 -10.52
N LYS A 158 0.39 -5.94 -10.88
CA LYS A 158 1.16 -6.41 -12.04
C LYS A 158 0.50 -6.03 -13.36
N LEU A 159 -0.82 -6.15 -13.49
CA LEU A 159 -1.49 -5.93 -14.76
C LEU A 159 -1.52 -4.44 -15.12
N GLY A 160 -2.06 -3.58 -14.25
CA GLY A 160 -2.07 -2.13 -14.50
C GLY A 160 -0.70 -1.47 -14.41
N GLY A 161 0.25 -2.08 -13.68
CA GLY A 161 1.63 -1.60 -13.58
C GLY A 161 2.53 -1.97 -14.76
N HIS A 162 2.05 -2.78 -15.70
CA HIS A 162 2.87 -3.32 -16.78
C HIS A 162 3.58 -2.25 -17.62
N LYS A 163 2.85 -1.22 -18.08
CA LYS A 163 3.43 -0.12 -18.88
C LYS A 163 4.53 0.62 -18.10
N ARG A 164 4.33 0.85 -16.81
CA ARG A 164 5.35 1.48 -15.96
C ARG A 164 6.62 0.64 -15.86
N MET A 165 6.48 -0.68 -15.76
CA MET A 165 7.65 -1.59 -15.75
C MET A 165 8.41 -1.59 -17.07
N LEU A 166 7.74 -1.54 -18.22
CA LEU A 166 8.39 -1.38 -19.51
C LEU A 166 9.19 -0.07 -19.58
N ASN A 167 8.65 1.01 -19.06
CA ASN A 167 9.35 2.30 -18.99
C ASN A 167 10.56 2.25 -18.04
N LYS A 168 10.44 1.58 -16.88
CA LYS A 168 11.58 1.35 -15.97
C LYS A 168 12.70 0.57 -16.67
N GLU A 169 12.34 -0.48 -17.40
CA GLU A 169 13.29 -1.28 -18.17
C GLU A 169 13.99 -0.44 -19.25
N LEU A 170 13.23 0.34 -20.04
CA LEU A 170 13.76 1.25 -21.04
C LEU A 170 14.78 2.22 -20.43
N ILE A 171 14.40 2.91 -19.35
CA ILE A 171 15.29 3.86 -18.66
C ILE A 171 16.53 3.13 -18.14
N SER A 172 16.34 1.95 -17.55
CA SER A 172 17.43 1.12 -17.03
C SER A 172 18.44 0.70 -18.10
N ILE A 173 17.98 0.40 -19.33
CA ILE A 173 18.85 0.07 -20.46
C ILE A 173 19.66 1.30 -20.90
N ILE A 174 18.99 2.47 -21.02
CA ILE A 174 19.64 3.73 -21.42
C ILE A 174 20.66 4.19 -20.36
N LEU A 175 20.32 4.09 -19.08
CA LEU A 175 21.18 4.46 -17.95
C LEU A 175 22.44 3.58 -17.86
N GLY A 176 22.35 2.33 -18.29
CA GLY A 176 23.50 1.41 -18.37
C GLY A 176 23.82 0.73 -17.03
N LYS A 177 25.12 0.70 -16.66
CA LYS A 177 25.57 -0.11 -15.51
C LYS A 177 25.25 0.48 -14.14
N ASP A 178 25.32 1.80 -14.00
CA ASP A 178 25.04 2.48 -12.74
C ASP A 178 23.55 2.81 -12.61
N LYS A 179 22.81 1.90 -12.00
CA LYS A 179 21.37 2.05 -11.73
C LYS A 179 21.06 3.04 -10.61
N THR A 180 22.07 3.53 -9.89
CA THR A 180 21.94 4.47 -8.76
C THR A 180 22.28 5.92 -9.17
N ASP A 181 22.64 6.16 -10.42
CA ASP A 181 22.77 7.51 -10.97
C ASP A 181 21.39 8.13 -11.22
N TYR A 182 20.74 8.54 -10.12
CA TYR A 182 19.40 9.13 -10.16
C TYR A 182 19.35 10.46 -10.91
N GLU A 183 20.43 11.26 -10.91
CA GLU A 183 20.46 12.55 -11.61
C GLU A 183 20.39 12.35 -13.13
N THR A 184 21.21 11.47 -13.66
CA THR A 184 21.14 11.09 -15.08
C THR A 184 19.81 10.39 -15.40
N GLY A 185 19.30 9.52 -14.50
CA GLY A 185 18.01 8.88 -14.67
C GLY A 185 16.84 9.86 -14.76
N ILE A 186 16.79 10.86 -13.87
CA ILE A 186 15.78 11.93 -13.90
C ILE A 186 15.86 12.72 -15.22
N LYS A 187 17.07 13.05 -15.66
CA LYS A 187 17.25 13.73 -16.95
C LYS A 187 16.74 12.89 -18.12
N ILE A 188 17.07 11.59 -18.18
CA ILE A 188 16.57 10.67 -19.22
C ILE A 188 15.03 10.67 -19.22
N VAL A 189 14.38 10.54 -18.04
CA VAL A 189 12.92 10.52 -17.91
C VAL A 189 12.29 11.78 -18.51
N ARG A 190 12.89 12.97 -18.27
CA ARG A 190 12.42 14.25 -18.82
C ARG A 190 12.67 14.35 -20.32
N ASP A 191 13.87 14.01 -20.79
CA ASP A 191 14.26 14.12 -22.19
C ASP A 191 13.38 13.26 -23.12
N ILE A 192 12.92 12.09 -22.63
CA ILE A 192 12.02 11.20 -23.38
C ILE A 192 10.53 11.41 -23.05
N GLY A 193 10.19 12.40 -22.20
CA GLY A 193 8.82 12.80 -21.91
C GLY A 193 8.03 11.83 -21.04
N LEU A 194 8.68 10.99 -20.23
CA LEU A 194 8.02 10.05 -19.31
C LEU A 194 7.65 10.66 -17.95
N ASN A 195 7.97 11.93 -17.71
CA ASN A 195 7.59 12.66 -16.48
C ASN A 195 6.13 13.12 -16.44
N LYS A 196 5.34 12.87 -17.49
CA LYS A 196 3.91 13.24 -17.57
C LYS A 196 2.98 12.29 -16.79
N PHE A 197 3.51 11.33 -16.08
CA PHE A 197 2.85 10.42 -15.15
C PHE A 197 1.44 9.93 -15.53
N ASP A 198 1.31 9.39 -16.73
CA ASP A 198 0.07 8.78 -17.22
C ASP A 198 -0.14 7.33 -16.68
N TYR A 199 0.34 7.11 -15.44
CA TYR A 199 0.30 5.78 -14.78
C TYR A 199 -0.84 5.64 -13.78
N GLY A 200 -1.88 6.46 -13.92
CA GLY A 200 -2.97 6.47 -12.97
C GLY A 200 -2.75 7.37 -11.75
N TRP A 201 -1.71 8.17 -11.75
CA TRP A 201 -1.37 9.12 -10.71
C TRP A 201 -1.51 10.53 -11.30
N ASN A 202 -2.65 11.16 -11.09
CA ASN A 202 -2.88 12.53 -11.54
C ASN A 202 -2.26 13.52 -10.54
N LEU A 203 -0.94 13.36 -10.30
CA LEU A 203 -0.20 14.20 -9.38
C LEU A 203 0.31 15.43 -10.14
N LYS A 204 -0.27 16.57 -9.85
CA LYS A 204 0.36 17.86 -10.18
C LYS A 204 1.48 18.07 -9.17
N CYS A 205 2.72 18.04 -9.63
CA CYS A 205 3.85 18.42 -8.79
C CYS A 205 3.93 19.94 -8.73
N GLU A 206 4.04 20.49 -7.52
CA GLU A 206 4.13 21.93 -7.29
C GLU A 206 5.58 22.44 -7.31
N SER A 207 6.55 21.51 -7.21
CA SER A 207 7.98 21.84 -7.25
C SER A 207 8.77 20.81 -8.07
N ILE A 208 9.99 21.22 -8.47
CA ILE A 208 10.96 20.33 -9.13
C ILE A 208 11.39 19.19 -8.18
N GLU A 209 11.53 19.48 -6.90
CA GLU A 209 11.91 18.52 -5.87
C GLU A 209 10.83 17.44 -5.72
N GLU A 210 9.56 17.82 -5.74
CA GLU A 210 8.44 16.88 -5.71
C GLU A 210 8.41 16.00 -6.97
N GLU A 211 8.60 16.60 -8.14
CA GLU A 211 8.69 15.85 -9.40
C GLU A 211 9.88 14.88 -9.36
N ASN A 212 11.05 15.30 -8.88
CA ASN A 212 12.22 14.43 -8.76
C ASN A 212 11.96 13.24 -7.83
N SER A 213 11.38 13.49 -6.64
CA SER A 213 11.02 12.43 -5.69
C SER A 213 10.04 11.46 -6.30
N LEU A 214 9.05 11.94 -7.04
CA LEU A 214 8.06 11.11 -7.73
C LEU A 214 8.68 10.29 -8.88
N ILE A 215 9.56 10.89 -9.68
CA ILE A 215 10.29 10.17 -10.76
C ILE A 215 11.12 9.05 -10.15
N VAL A 216 11.88 9.33 -9.08
CA VAL A 216 12.76 8.35 -8.45
C VAL A 216 11.93 7.23 -7.83
N ASP A 217 10.87 7.54 -7.07
CA ASP A 217 10.01 6.54 -6.45
C ASP A 217 9.29 5.65 -7.49
N SER A 218 8.78 6.23 -8.59
CA SER A 218 7.97 5.51 -9.56
C SER A 218 8.75 4.82 -10.68
N LEU A 219 9.85 5.43 -11.18
CA LEU A 219 10.54 4.98 -12.38
C LEU A 219 12.00 4.54 -12.15
N LEU A 220 12.64 4.98 -11.07
CA LEU A 220 14.05 4.70 -10.77
C LEU A 220 14.23 3.92 -9.46
N HIS A 221 13.15 3.49 -8.81
CA HIS A 221 13.22 2.79 -7.54
C HIS A 221 14.13 1.56 -7.61
N ALA A 222 15.03 1.43 -6.63
CA ALA A 222 16.08 0.41 -6.59
C ALA A 222 15.53 -1.03 -6.54
N ASN A 223 14.37 -1.24 -5.89
CA ASN A 223 13.73 -2.56 -5.78
C ASN A 223 12.22 -2.46 -5.79
N GLU A 224 11.57 -3.31 -6.59
CA GLU A 224 10.11 -3.34 -6.66
C GLU A 224 9.61 -4.72 -7.09
N THR A 225 8.62 -5.23 -6.38
CA THR A 225 7.88 -6.46 -6.72
C THR A 225 6.43 -6.12 -7.04
N LEU A 226 5.94 -6.53 -8.22
CA LEU A 226 4.53 -6.37 -8.58
C LEU A 226 3.73 -7.63 -8.24
N TYR A 227 2.49 -7.41 -7.82
CA TYR A 227 1.59 -8.47 -7.36
C TYR A 227 0.40 -8.65 -8.29
N ASP A 228 -0.08 -9.87 -8.33
CA ASP A 228 -1.39 -10.28 -8.84
C ASP A 228 -2.11 -11.11 -7.76
N SER A 229 -3.36 -11.47 -7.99
CA SER A 229 -4.17 -12.21 -7.02
C SER A 229 -3.55 -13.56 -6.61
N ILE A 230 -2.73 -14.16 -7.48
CA ILE A 230 -2.01 -15.41 -7.19
C ILE A 230 -0.86 -15.17 -6.26
N THR A 231 0.02 -14.21 -6.60
CA THR A 231 1.22 -13.87 -5.80
C THR A 231 0.86 -13.21 -4.47
N VAL A 232 -0.25 -12.46 -4.38
CA VAL A 232 -0.82 -12.01 -3.11
C VAL A 232 -1.18 -13.21 -2.22
N ASN A 233 -1.86 -14.22 -2.77
CA ASN A 233 -2.20 -15.41 -2.00
C ASN A 233 -0.95 -16.16 -1.49
N ASP A 234 0.10 -16.25 -2.29
CA ASP A 234 1.35 -16.89 -1.90
C ASP A 234 2.11 -16.09 -0.83
N LEU A 235 2.04 -14.76 -0.88
CA LEU A 235 2.57 -13.88 0.17
C LEU A 235 1.86 -14.14 1.52
N PHE A 236 0.52 -14.22 1.50
CA PHE A 236 -0.26 -14.44 2.72
C PHE A 236 -0.12 -15.86 3.27
N LYS A 237 0.06 -16.90 2.47
CA LYS A 237 0.37 -18.26 2.95
C LYS A 237 1.60 -18.32 3.85
N LYS A 238 2.55 -17.42 3.67
CA LYS A 238 3.79 -17.34 4.45
C LYS A 238 3.71 -16.36 5.62
N SER A 239 2.62 -15.61 5.75
CA SER A 239 2.54 -14.49 6.69
C SER A 239 2.30 -14.89 8.15
N GLY A 240 1.69 -16.04 8.41
CA GLY A 240 1.18 -16.44 9.72
C GLY A 240 -0.16 -15.79 10.10
N LEU A 241 -0.81 -15.05 9.18
CA LEU A 241 -2.16 -14.52 9.35
C LEU A 241 -3.21 -15.60 9.07
N PHE A 242 -4.41 -15.44 9.66
CA PHE A 242 -5.54 -16.35 9.44
C PHE A 242 -6.10 -16.28 8.02
N GLY A 243 -6.02 -15.10 7.42
CA GLY A 243 -6.44 -14.87 6.05
C GLY A 243 -6.47 -13.40 5.68
N TYR A 244 -6.99 -13.11 4.50
CA TYR A 244 -7.04 -11.76 3.95
C TYR A 244 -8.26 -11.52 3.08
N ALA A 245 -8.57 -10.26 2.83
CA ALA A 245 -9.51 -9.82 1.80
C ALA A 245 -8.90 -8.66 0.99
N ILE A 246 -9.09 -8.64 -0.32
CA ILE A 246 -8.88 -7.43 -1.10
C ILE A 246 -10.02 -6.48 -0.74
N PHE A 247 -9.66 -5.32 -0.17
CA PHE A 247 -10.60 -4.28 0.26
C PHE A 247 -10.91 -3.31 -0.87
N GLY A 248 -9.89 -2.97 -1.65
CA GLY A 248 -9.98 -2.06 -2.78
C GLY A 248 -8.92 -2.31 -3.84
N ILE A 249 -9.13 -1.75 -5.00
CA ILE A 249 -8.17 -1.75 -6.11
C ILE A 249 -8.03 -0.34 -6.68
N SER A 250 -6.86 -0.04 -7.21
CA SER A 250 -6.62 1.17 -8.01
C SER A 250 -6.65 0.80 -9.49
N VAL A 251 -7.42 1.54 -10.30
CA VAL A 251 -7.56 1.34 -11.74
C VAL A 251 -7.38 2.69 -12.44
N GLY A 252 -6.29 2.86 -13.15
CA GLY A 252 -5.89 4.18 -13.62
C GLY A 252 -5.76 5.14 -12.41
N THR A 253 -6.45 6.29 -12.46
CA THR A 253 -6.50 7.30 -11.39
C THR A 253 -7.58 7.04 -10.33
N ASN A 254 -8.40 6.00 -10.48
CA ASN A 254 -9.58 5.78 -9.67
C ASN A 254 -9.38 4.66 -8.65
N GLY A 255 -9.79 4.92 -7.42
CA GLY A 255 -9.97 3.88 -6.41
C GLY A 255 -11.34 3.24 -6.53
N LEU A 256 -11.40 1.92 -6.44
CA LEU A 256 -12.64 1.13 -6.39
C LEU A 256 -12.63 0.23 -5.17
N LEU A 257 -13.73 0.15 -4.46
CA LEU A 257 -13.91 -0.90 -3.45
C LEU A 257 -14.07 -2.24 -4.16
N PHE A 258 -13.33 -3.24 -3.69
CA PHE A 258 -13.36 -4.57 -4.29
C PHE A 258 -14.53 -5.39 -3.73
N ASP A 259 -15.33 -5.97 -4.60
CA ASP A 259 -16.42 -6.86 -4.25
C ASP A 259 -16.58 -7.97 -5.28
N VAL A 260 -16.53 -9.22 -4.85
CA VAL A 260 -16.79 -10.40 -5.68
C VAL A 260 -18.28 -10.66 -5.89
N GLY A 261 -19.16 -9.97 -5.17
CA GLY A 261 -20.60 -10.09 -5.32
C GLY A 261 -21.10 -9.49 -6.63
N SER A 262 -22.16 -10.09 -7.20
CA SER A 262 -22.81 -9.61 -8.42
C SER A 262 -23.80 -8.47 -8.18
N LYS A 263 -24.21 -8.26 -6.94
CA LYS A 263 -25.22 -7.25 -6.56
C LYS A 263 -24.56 -6.12 -5.80
N ASN A 264 -24.49 -4.96 -6.42
CA ASN A 264 -24.09 -3.73 -5.75
C ASN A 264 -25.30 -3.11 -5.07
N ASN A 265 -25.31 -3.09 -3.75
CA ASN A 265 -26.43 -2.62 -2.96
C ASN A 265 -26.19 -1.29 -2.24
N GLU A 266 -25.09 -0.59 -2.43
CA GLU A 266 -24.74 0.46 -1.47
C GLU A 266 -24.30 1.77 -2.09
N LYS A 267 -24.79 2.86 -1.49
CA LYS A 267 -24.35 4.23 -1.69
C LYS A 267 -23.12 4.49 -0.83
N LEU A 268 -21.98 3.92 -1.22
CA LEU A 268 -20.70 4.21 -0.59
C LEU A 268 -20.02 5.42 -1.25
N PRO A 269 -19.18 6.16 -0.52
CA PRO A 269 -18.47 7.32 -1.07
C PRO A 269 -17.51 6.99 -2.22
N ILE A 270 -17.03 5.75 -2.29
CA ILE A 270 -16.16 5.23 -3.35
C ILE A 270 -16.93 4.16 -4.14
N PRO A 271 -16.87 4.19 -5.47
CA PRO A 271 -17.50 3.16 -6.30
C PRO A 271 -16.96 1.76 -6.02
N GLN A 272 -17.82 0.75 -6.23
CA GLN A 272 -17.43 -0.66 -6.10
C GLN A 272 -17.17 -1.30 -7.47
N THR A 273 -16.38 -2.38 -7.50
CA THR A 273 -16.35 -3.26 -8.67
C THR A 273 -17.75 -3.78 -8.96
N ASN A 274 -18.14 -3.81 -10.22
CA ASN A 274 -19.46 -4.27 -10.64
C ASN A 274 -19.33 -5.30 -11.74
N ILE A 275 -19.35 -6.58 -11.32
CA ILE A 275 -19.19 -7.70 -12.24
C ILE A 275 -20.35 -7.84 -13.22
N SER A 276 -21.59 -7.53 -12.78
CA SER A 276 -22.78 -7.60 -13.64
C SER A 276 -22.72 -6.63 -14.80
N LYS A 277 -22.17 -5.41 -14.57
CA LYS A 277 -21.93 -4.44 -15.66
C LYS A 277 -20.80 -4.88 -16.60
N LYS A 278 -19.79 -5.57 -16.10
CA LYS A 278 -18.64 -6.00 -16.90
C LYS A 278 -18.96 -7.21 -17.76
N LEU A 279 -19.65 -8.22 -17.23
CA LEU A 279 -19.97 -9.44 -17.97
C LEU A 279 -21.20 -9.30 -18.87
N ASN A 280 -22.14 -8.44 -18.53
CA ASN A 280 -23.35 -8.10 -19.30
C ASN A 280 -24.06 -9.27 -20.01
N SER A 281 -23.99 -10.49 -19.44
CA SER A 281 -24.62 -11.70 -19.95
C SER A 281 -25.06 -12.58 -18.80
N LYS A 282 -26.34 -12.93 -18.77
CA LYS A 282 -26.93 -13.76 -17.71
C LYS A 282 -26.23 -15.12 -17.60
N SER A 283 -26.00 -15.80 -18.72
CA SER A 283 -25.36 -17.12 -18.73
C SER A 283 -23.89 -17.08 -18.28
N VAL A 284 -23.17 -16.01 -18.61
CA VAL A 284 -21.79 -15.82 -18.15
C VAL A 284 -21.75 -15.46 -16.66
N LEU A 285 -22.71 -14.66 -16.20
CA LEU A 285 -22.83 -14.30 -14.78
C LEU A 285 -23.15 -15.54 -13.92
N GLU A 286 -24.05 -16.42 -14.37
CA GLU A 286 -24.33 -17.70 -13.70
C GLU A 286 -23.07 -18.57 -13.57
N LYS A 287 -22.25 -18.64 -14.62
CA LYS A 287 -20.95 -19.33 -14.57
C LYS A 287 -19.97 -18.68 -13.58
N TYR A 288 -19.94 -17.34 -13.53
CA TYR A 288 -19.13 -16.60 -12.57
C TYR A 288 -19.55 -16.89 -11.12
N GLU A 289 -20.85 -16.93 -10.83
CA GLU A 289 -21.34 -17.18 -9.48
C GLU A 289 -20.92 -18.57 -8.95
N GLY A 290 -20.83 -19.58 -9.83
CA GLY A 290 -20.33 -20.92 -9.48
C GLY A 290 -18.81 -21.01 -9.26
N LYS A 291 -18.05 -19.92 -9.46
CA LYS A 291 -16.60 -19.92 -9.28
C LYS A 291 -16.20 -19.81 -7.82
N SER A 292 -15.04 -20.40 -7.48
CA SER A 292 -14.39 -20.20 -6.19
C SER A 292 -14.00 -18.71 -6.01
N ILE A 293 -13.83 -18.28 -4.77
CA ILE A 293 -13.42 -16.89 -4.47
C ILE A 293 -12.07 -16.53 -5.12
N ARG A 294 -11.12 -17.47 -5.20
CA ARG A 294 -9.83 -17.24 -5.88
C ARG A 294 -10.00 -17.06 -7.38
N GLU A 295 -10.87 -17.84 -8.04
CA GLU A 295 -11.21 -17.64 -9.44
C GLU A 295 -11.94 -16.32 -9.67
N LYS A 296 -12.87 -15.93 -8.79
CA LYS A 296 -13.56 -14.64 -8.84
C LYS A 296 -12.57 -13.47 -8.71
N TYR A 297 -11.59 -13.58 -7.83
CA TYR A 297 -10.50 -12.60 -7.72
C TYR A 297 -9.76 -12.46 -9.05
N ARG A 298 -9.36 -13.58 -9.64
CA ARG A 298 -8.63 -13.58 -10.91
C ARG A 298 -9.47 -13.02 -12.06
N ILE A 299 -10.76 -13.32 -12.12
CA ILE A 299 -11.67 -12.78 -13.14
C ILE A 299 -11.80 -11.26 -13.01
N LEU A 300 -12.04 -10.74 -11.80
CA LEU A 300 -12.11 -9.30 -11.57
C LEU A 300 -10.79 -8.60 -11.89
N GLU A 301 -9.68 -9.19 -11.50
CA GLU A 301 -8.34 -8.68 -11.80
C GLU A 301 -8.09 -8.55 -13.31
N LEU A 302 -8.46 -9.57 -14.10
CA LEU A 302 -8.33 -9.55 -15.55
C LEU A 302 -9.27 -8.54 -16.23
N LEU A 303 -10.42 -8.25 -15.63
CA LEU A 303 -11.40 -7.29 -16.16
C LEU A 303 -11.10 -5.83 -15.80
N TYR A 304 -10.40 -5.60 -14.69
CA TYR A 304 -10.12 -4.26 -14.18
C TYR A 304 -8.66 -3.84 -14.32
N GLU A 305 -7.74 -4.79 -14.53
CA GLU A 305 -6.29 -4.55 -14.70
C GLU A 305 -5.73 -3.59 -13.62
N PRO A 306 -5.86 -3.92 -12.32
CA PRO A 306 -5.50 -2.98 -11.28
C PRO A 306 -4.00 -2.68 -11.27
N ASN A 307 -3.67 -1.41 -11.07
CA ASN A 307 -2.31 -0.94 -10.81
C ASN A 307 -1.94 -0.96 -9.31
N GLY A 308 -2.89 -1.28 -8.43
CA GLY A 308 -2.65 -1.47 -7.01
C GLY A 308 -3.79 -2.17 -6.29
N TYR A 309 -3.46 -2.75 -5.14
CA TYR A 309 -4.37 -3.46 -4.25
C TYR A 309 -4.29 -2.91 -2.84
N THR A 310 -5.43 -2.53 -2.26
CA THR A 310 -5.58 -2.36 -0.82
C THR A 310 -6.08 -3.67 -0.24
N ILE A 311 -5.31 -4.29 0.64
CA ILE A 311 -5.56 -5.60 1.20
C ILE A 311 -5.65 -5.50 2.72
N ILE A 312 -6.59 -6.20 3.33
CA ILE A 312 -6.67 -6.32 4.79
C ILE A 312 -6.39 -7.76 5.16
N GLY A 313 -5.36 -7.97 5.99
CA GLY A 313 -5.04 -9.26 6.60
C GLY A 313 -5.48 -9.29 8.06
N PHE A 314 -5.86 -10.46 8.56
CA PHE A 314 -6.44 -10.64 9.89
C PHE A 314 -5.75 -11.75 10.68
N THR A 315 -5.63 -11.54 12.00
CA THR A 315 -5.54 -12.65 12.95
C THR A 315 -6.88 -13.39 13.00
N LYS A 316 -6.92 -14.59 13.58
CA LYS A 316 -8.17 -15.37 13.68
C LYS A 316 -9.24 -14.59 14.45
N GLU A 317 -8.91 -14.13 15.63
CA GLU A 317 -9.83 -13.40 16.48
C GLU A 317 -10.21 -12.02 15.94
N GLY A 318 -9.30 -11.37 15.17
CA GLY A 318 -9.61 -10.13 14.46
C GLY A 318 -10.66 -10.34 13.38
N TYR A 319 -10.59 -11.45 12.64
CA TYR A 319 -11.61 -11.82 11.66
C TYR A 319 -12.96 -12.19 12.32
N GLU A 320 -12.94 -12.95 13.43
CA GLU A 320 -14.15 -13.38 14.13
C GLU A 320 -14.98 -12.20 14.68
N LYS A 321 -14.33 -11.07 15.01
CA LYS A 321 -14.99 -9.84 15.45
C LYS A 321 -15.54 -8.96 14.32
N LEU A 322 -15.20 -9.27 13.08
CA LEU A 322 -15.58 -8.45 11.95
C LEU A 322 -17.10 -8.48 11.71
N SER A 323 -17.72 -7.33 11.52
CA SER A 323 -19.13 -7.20 11.14
C SER A 323 -19.32 -6.91 9.64
N ASN A 324 -18.25 -6.53 8.92
CA ASN A 324 -18.26 -6.12 7.52
C ASN A 324 -18.57 -7.29 6.58
N GLU A 325 -19.78 -7.30 6.02
CA GLU A 325 -20.27 -8.39 5.15
C GLU A 325 -19.52 -8.44 3.80
N ARG A 326 -19.07 -7.29 3.27
CA ARG A 326 -18.30 -7.26 2.02
C ARG A 326 -16.92 -7.89 2.22
N ILE A 327 -16.23 -7.55 3.32
CA ILE A 327 -14.95 -8.17 3.64
C ILE A 327 -15.11 -9.67 3.88
N LYS A 328 -16.13 -10.10 4.61
CA LYS A 328 -16.43 -11.53 4.81
C LYS A 328 -16.67 -12.27 3.50
N ARG A 329 -17.42 -11.68 2.58
CA ARG A 329 -17.67 -12.22 1.24
C ARG A 329 -16.42 -12.31 0.39
N ASN A 330 -15.49 -11.37 0.59
CA ASN A 330 -14.21 -11.31 -0.13
C ASN A 330 -13.10 -12.09 0.59
N PHE A 331 -13.34 -12.69 1.74
CA PHE A 331 -12.30 -13.26 2.58
C PHE A 331 -11.75 -14.58 2.02
N ILE A 332 -10.43 -14.66 1.93
CA ILE A 332 -9.69 -15.88 1.65
C ILE A 332 -9.00 -16.35 2.94
N LYS A 333 -9.45 -17.48 3.46
CA LYS A 333 -8.76 -18.15 4.57
C LYS A 333 -7.46 -18.76 4.06
N ILE A 334 -6.41 -18.65 4.84
CA ILE A 334 -5.13 -19.33 4.60
C ILE A 334 -5.12 -20.61 5.42
N ASP A 335 -4.86 -21.71 4.72
CA ASP A 335 -4.76 -23.06 5.30
C ASP A 335 -3.36 -23.30 5.86
#